data_341a972c898c8d6bab9634cdf8f08966
#
_entry.id   341a972c898c8d6bab9634cdf8f08966
#
_cell.length_a   1.000
_cell.length_b   1.000
_cell.length_c   1.000
_cell.angle_alpha   90.00
_cell.angle_beta   90.00
_cell.angle_gamma   90.00
#
_symmetry.space_group_name_H-M   'P 1'
#
loop_
_entity.id
_entity.type
_entity.pdbx_description
1 polymer ?
#
loop_
_entity_poly.entity_id
_entity_poly.type
_entity_poly.pdbx_seq_one_letter_code
_entity_poly.pdbx_strand_id
1 'polypeptide(L)'
;MIFQHKKKAGLVSGKDLSESNFEKFWPDLKKNILKSYEHHETVNLTLLGGEPLYNKLVIGFLQDLVDMNLAGRTRLEFHTNGTVHPYKIFPKDEKSPWQYVCMFISLDASGPYAEWLRYGCNWSKVDTVVDSLIASSDYTEIQCTLT
;
A
#
# COMPACT_ATOMS: atom_id res chain seq x y z
N MET A 1 6.84 5.83 -1.17
CA MET A 1 7.54 4.62 -0.70
C MET A 1 8.92 5.03 -0.23
N ILE A 2 9.17 4.99 1.07
CA ILE A 2 10.48 5.27 1.66
C ILE A 2 10.95 3.96 2.29
N PHE A 3 11.94 3.32 1.66
CA PHE A 3 12.61 2.18 2.27
C PHE A 3 13.75 2.71 3.15
N GLN A 4 13.64 2.53 4.45
CA GLN A 4 14.78 2.75 5.33
C GLN A 4 15.69 1.53 5.30
N HIS A 5 16.57 1.44 4.31
CA HIS A 5 17.76 0.62 4.43
C HIS A 5 18.81 1.43 5.18
N LYS A 6 19.11 1.07 6.42
CA LYS A 6 20.29 1.54 7.15
C LYS A 6 21.56 0.96 6.53
N LYS A 7 21.94 1.42 5.36
CA LYS A 7 23.33 1.43 4.87
C LYS A 7 23.50 2.71 4.08
N LYS A 8 24.51 3.51 4.45
CA LYS A 8 24.94 4.78 3.88
C LYS A 8 24.67 4.90 2.36
N ALA A 9 23.45 5.20 2.01
CA ALA A 9 23.11 5.76 0.71
C ALA A 9 22.88 7.24 0.97
N GLY A 10 23.53 8.10 0.20
CA GLY A 10 23.37 9.54 0.33
C GLY A 10 21.89 9.91 0.29
N LEU A 11 21.49 10.88 1.11
CA LEU A 11 20.14 11.44 1.10
C LEU A 11 19.84 11.94 -0.31
N VAL A 12 19.00 11.19 -1.03
CA VAL A 12 18.42 11.66 -2.29
C VAL A 12 17.42 12.73 -1.91
N SER A 13 17.61 13.96 -2.36
CA SER A 13 16.68 15.06 -2.07
C SER A 13 15.31 14.74 -2.69
N GLY A 14 14.21 15.13 -2.01
CA GLY A 14 12.85 14.84 -2.49
C GLY A 14 12.49 15.43 -3.87
N LYS A 15 13.39 16.24 -4.48
CA LYS A 15 13.27 16.75 -5.85
C LYS A 15 13.62 15.71 -6.93
N ASP A 16 14.35 14.64 -6.56
CA ASP A 16 14.82 13.64 -7.51
C ASP A 16 13.88 12.43 -7.64
N LEU A 17 12.79 12.39 -6.86
CA LEU A 17 11.78 11.34 -6.88
C LEU A 17 10.59 11.71 -7.78
N SER A 18 10.85 12.16 -9.03
CA SER A 18 9.81 12.20 -10.06
C SER A 18 9.38 10.76 -10.42
N GLU A 19 8.15 10.56 -10.90
CA GLU A 19 7.66 9.24 -11.35
C GLU A 19 8.67 8.57 -12.30
N SER A 20 9.30 9.35 -13.20
CA SER A 20 10.32 8.85 -14.14
C SER A 20 11.59 8.30 -13.45
N ASN A 21 11.93 8.78 -12.25
CA ASN A 21 13.07 8.25 -11.51
C ASN A 21 12.68 6.99 -10.73
N PHE A 22 11.45 6.90 -10.21
CA PHE A 22 10.96 5.67 -9.58
C PHE A 22 11.02 4.49 -10.56
N GLU A 23 10.56 4.68 -11.80
CA GLU A 23 10.61 3.63 -12.83
C GLU A 23 12.02 3.11 -13.11
N LYS A 24 13.04 3.98 -13.04
CA LYS A 24 14.44 3.57 -13.24
C LYS A 24 14.97 2.69 -12.12
N PHE A 25 14.57 2.96 -10.87
CA PHE A 25 15.02 2.20 -9.70
C PHE A 25 14.16 0.97 -9.41
N TRP A 26 12.98 0.90 -10.01
CA TRP A 26 12.01 -0.14 -9.74
C TRP A 26 12.52 -1.57 -9.98
N PRO A 27 13.22 -1.88 -11.10
CA PRO A 27 13.73 -3.23 -11.33
C PRO A 27 14.69 -3.72 -10.24
N ASP A 28 15.61 -2.86 -9.81
CA ASP A 28 16.58 -3.19 -8.77
C ASP A 28 15.90 -3.35 -7.40
N LEU A 29 14.94 -2.49 -7.11
CA LEU A 29 14.15 -2.57 -5.89
C LEU A 29 13.36 -3.88 -5.84
N LYS A 30 12.64 -4.22 -6.91
CA LYS A 30 11.90 -5.47 -7.06
C LYS A 30 12.80 -6.67 -6.84
N LYS A 31 13.97 -6.70 -7.50
CA LYS A 31 14.97 -7.76 -7.34
C LYS A 31 15.43 -7.91 -5.88
N ASN A 32 15.70 -6.80 -5.20
CA ASN A 32 16.14 -6.82 -3.81
C ASN A 32 15.04 -7.33 -2.86
N ILE A 33 13.77 -6.95 -3.11
CA ILE A 33 12.64 -7.47 -2.34
C ILE A 33 12.51 -8.98 -2.55
N LEU A 34 12.54 -9.45 -3.80
CA LEU A 34 12.46 -10.90 -4.10
C LEU A 34 13.59 -11.68 -3.46
N LYS A 35 14.81 -11.14 -3.45
CA LYS A 35 15.95 -11.77 -2.77
C LYS A 35 15.73 -11.92 -1.26
N SER A 36 14.93 -11.06 -0.63
CA SER A 36 14.63 -11.19 0.80
C SER A 36 13.88 -12.50 1.12
N TYR A 37 13.08 -13.02 0.20
CA TYR A 37 12.37 -14.30 0.37
C TYR A 37 13.29 -15.54 0.31
N GLU A 38 14.51 -15.40 -0.23
CA GLU A 38 15.51 -16.47 -0.21
C GLU A 38 16.10 -16.67 1.19
N HIS A 39 16.07 -15.61 2.02
CA HIS A 39 16.75 -15.59 3.32
C HIS A 39 15.80 -15.52 4.52
N HIS A 40 14.53 -15.25 4.30
CA HIS A 40 13.53 -15.05 5.36
C HIS A 40 12.26 -15.83 5.07
N GLU A 41 11.70 -16.47 6.09
CA GLU A 41 10.42 -17.17 6.00
C GLU A 41 9.26 -16.21 5.78
N THR A 42 9.35 -15.03 6.39
CA THR A 42 8.34 -13.95 6.25
C THR A 42 9.03 -12.65 5.87
N VAL A 43 8.41 -11.91 4.95
CA VAL A 43 8.85 -10.59 4.51
C VAL A 43 7.79 -9.55 4.85
N ASN A 44 8.20 -8.47 5.51
CA ASN A 44 7.32 -7.34 5.79
C ASN A 44 7.45 -6.30 4.67
N LEU A 45 6.34 -5.97 4.03
CA LEU A 45 6.25 -4.93 3.02
C LEU A 45 5.37 -3.80 3.54
N THR A 46 5.97 -2.64 3.80
CA THR A 46 5.24 -1.43 4.17
C THR A 46 5.25 -0.44 3.00
N LEU A 47 4.09 -0.12 2.48
CA LEU A 47 3.90 0.82 1.38
C LEU A 47 3.52 2.18 1.93
N LEU A 48 4.48 3.11 1.90
CA LEU A 48 4.34 4.46 2.43
C LEU A 48 4.43 5.51 1.32
N GLY A 49 3.69 6.60 1.48
CA GLY A 49 3.76 7.80 0.66
C GLY A 49 2.88 7.76 -0.59
N GLY A 50 2.29 8.90 -0.90
CA GLY A 50 1.31 9.05 -1.96
C GLY A 50 0.09 8.15 -1.75
N GLU A 51 -0.48 7.65 -2.83
CA GLU A 51 -1.53 6.63 -2.82
C GLU A 51 -1.00 5.37 -3.54
N PRO A 52 -0.56 4.34 -2.78
CA PRO A 52 0.06 3.16 -3.37
C PRO A 52 -0.88 2.41 -4.32
N LEU A 53 -2.19 2.51 -4.08
CA LEU A 53 -3.21 1.83 -4.89
C LEU A 53 -3.42 2.46 -6.28
N TYR A 54 -2.87 3.66 -6.54
CA TYR A 54 -2.82 4.24 -7.88
C TYR A 54 -1.57 3.83 -8.67
N ASN A 55 -0.51 3.38 -7.99
CA ASN A 55 0.75 3.05 -8.64
C ASN A 55 0.67 1.67 -9.31
N LYS A 56 0.63 1.66 -10.65
CA LYS A 56 0.52 0.43 -11.44
C LYS A 56 1.70 -0.53 -11.26
N LEU A 57 2.91 -0.01 -11.02
CA LEU A 57 4.08 -0.86 -10.78
C LEU A 57 3.98 -1.57 -9.44
N VAL A 58 3.50 -0.87 -8.40
CA VAL A 58 3.26 -1.46 -7.08
C VAL A 58 2.18 -2.52 -7.17
N ILE A 59 1.03 -2.20 -7.77
CA ILE A 59 -0.07 -3.17 -7.94
C ILE A 59 0.38 -4.40 -8.73
N GLY A 60 1.09 -4.20 -9.85
CA GLY A 60 1.60 -5.31 -10.64
C GLY A 60 2.58 -6.19 -9.85
N PHE A 61 3.42 -5.59 -9.02
CA PHE A 61 4.34 -6.35 -8.18
C PHE A 61 3.62 -7.15 -7.07
N LEU A 62 2.60 -6.59 -6.46
CA LEU A 62 1.79 -7.32 -5.49
C LEU A 62 1.09 -8.51 -6.15
N GLN A 63 0.60 -8.34 -7.38
CA GLN A 63 0.06 -9.46 -8.15
C GLN A 63 1.14 -10.52 -8.46
N ASP A 64 2.34 -10.10 -8.86
CA ASP A 64 3.45 -11.03 -9.07
C ASP A 64 3.76 -11.87 -7.80
N LEU A 65 3.67 -11.26 -6.60
CA LEU A 65 3.87 -11.99 -5.34
C LEU A 65 2.78 -13.04 -5.09
N VAL A 66 1.54 -12.76 -5.48
CA VAL A 66 0.45 -13.74 -5.44
C VAL A 66 0.72 -14.88 -6.41
N ASP A 67 1.05 -14.57 -7.65
CA ASP A 67 1.30 -15.54 -8.72
C ASP A 67 2.51 -16.44 -8.42
N MET A 68 3.50 -15.90 -7.69
CA MET A 68 4.68 -16.65 -7.21
C MET A 68 4.43 -17.44 -5.91
N ASN A 69 3.22 -17.45 -5.35
CA ASN A 69 2.88 -18.02 -4.04
C ASN A 69 3.70 -17.44 -2.87
N LEU A 70 4.15 -16.19 -2.98
CA LEU A 70 4.89 -15.49 -1.93
C LEU A 70 3.99 -14.67 -1.00
N ALA A 71 2.75 -14.41 -1.39
CA ALA A 71 1.78 -13.66 -0.59
C ALA A 71 1.54 -14.29 0.79
N GLY A 72 1.44 -15.63 0.87
CA GLY A 72 1.31 -16.35 2.15
C GLY A 72 2.53 -16.26 3.08
N ARG A 73 3.62 -15.66 2.62
CA ARG A 73 4.84 -15.34 3.37
C ARG A 73 5.05 -13.83 3.52
N THR A 74 4.05 -13.03 3.14
CA THR A 74 4.14 -11.57 3.14
C THR A 74 3.19 -10.97 4.17
N ARG A 75 3.74 -10.15 5.05
CA ARG A 75 2.97 -9.22 5.88
C ARG A 75 2.93 -7.89 5.17
N LEU A 76 1.76 -7.54 4.67
CA LEU A 76 1.54 -6.34 3.86
C LEU A 76 0.91 -5.24 4.71
N GLU A 77 1.58 -4.11 4.77
CA GLU A 77 1.07 -2.90 5.40
C GLU A 77 1.05 -1.77 4.38
N PHE A 78 -0.02 -1.00 4.33
CA PHE A 78 -0.07 0.16 3.45
C PHE A 78 -0.91 1.30 4.00
N HIS A 79 -0.46 2.52 3.69
CA HIS A 79 -1.15 3.74 4.03
C HIS A 79 -1.91 4.25 2.81
N THR A 80 -3.19 4.54 2.97
CA THR A 80 -4.09 5.00 1.91
C THR A 80 -4.93 6.18 2.39
N ASN A 81 -5.36 6.98 1.45
CA ASN A 81 -6.34 8.04 1.70
C ASN A 81 -7.80 7.54 1.63
N GLY A 82 -8.01 6.24 1.43
CA GLY A 82 -9.33 5.62 1.39
C GLY A 82 -10.14 5.92 0.13
N THR A 83 -9.54 6.51 -0.91
CA THR A 83 -10.27 6.86 -2.14
C THR A 83 -10.36 5.72 -3.16
N VAL A 84 -9.58 4.66 -2.96
CA VAL A 84 -9.50 3.51 -3.85
C VAL A 84 -9.65 2.23 -3.07
N HIS A 85 -10.62 1.41 -3.47
CA HIS A 85 -10.75 0.06 -2.91
C HIS A 85 -9.69 -0.86 -3.53
N PRO A 86 -8.98 -1.65 -2.74
CA PRO A 86 -7.88 -2.50 -3.22
C PRO A 86 -8.35 -3.81 -3.86
N TYR A 87 -9.53 -3.87 -4.49
CA TYR A 87 -10.07 -5.07 -5.15
C TYR A 87 -9.14 -5.72 -6.18
N LYS A 88 -8.19 -4.95 -6.71
CA LYS A 88 -7.19 -5.51 -7.62
C LYS A 88 -6.19 -6.43 -6.95
N ILE A 89 -5.99 -6.25 -5.64
CA ILE A 89 -5.05 -7.03 -4.82
C ILE A 89 -5.82 -8.03 -3.96
N PHE A 90 -7.07 -7.69 -3.61
CA PHE A 90 -7.96 -8.47 -2.77
C PHE A 90 -9.28 -8.68 -3.52
N PRO A 91 -9.41 -9.77 -4.30
CA PRO A 91 -10.65 -10.10 -4.99
C PRO A 91 -11.80 -10.24 -4.01
N LYS A 92 -12.98 -9.75 -4.37
CA LYS A 92 -14.14 -9.57 -3.48
C LYS A 92 -14.65 -10.86 -2.83
N ASP A 93 -14.49 -11.99 -3.47
CA ASP A 93 -15.16 -13.24 -3.13
C ASP A 93 -14.17 -14.38 -2.82
N GLU A 94 -12.89 -14.05 -2.68
CA GLU A 94 -11.83 -15.03 -2.42
C GLU A 94 -11.14 -14.76 -1.08
N LYS A 95 -10.70 -15.81 -0.41
CA LYS A 95 -9.89 -15.68 0.80
C LYS A 95 -8.59 -14.95 0.46
N SER A 96 -8.23 -13.96 1.26
CA SER A 96 -6.97 -13.24 1.11
C SER A 96 -5.77 -14.19 1.01
N PRO A 97 -4.93 -14.09 -0.03
CA PRO A 97 -3.73 -14.90 -0.17
C PRO A 97 -2.60 -14.46 0.77
N TRP A 98 -2.75 -13.29 1.40
CA TRP A 98 -1.71 -12.67 2.21
C TRP A 98 -1.65 -13.26 3.60
N GLN A 99 -0.43 -13.42 4.15
CA GLN A 99 -0.24 -13.89 5.52
C GLN A 99 -0.87 -12.93 6.55
N TYR A 100 -0.73 -11.64 6.31
CA TYR A 100 -1.26 -10.58 7.14
C TYR A 100 -1.45 -9.33 6.30
N VAL A 101 -2.54 -8.61 6.52
CA VAL A 101 -2.78 -7.32 5.88
C VAL A 101 -3.21 -6.31 6.92
N CYS A 102 -2.47 -5.23 7.01
CA CYS A 102 -2.86 -4.05 7.78
C CYS A 102 -3.01 -2.85 6.85
N MET A 103 -4.15 -2.20 6.93
CA MET A 103 -4.43 -1.00 6.17
C MET A 103 -4.58 0.19 7.11
N PHE A 104 -3.73 1.19 6.92
CA PHE A 104 -3.81 2.47 7.61
C PHE A 104 -4.55 3.47 6.73
N ILE A 105 -5.76 3.86 7.13
CA ILE A 105 -6.54 4.85 6.41
C ILE A 105 -6.33 6.21 7.07
N SER A 106 -5.73 7.14 6.33
CA SER A 106 -5.48 8.51 6.79
C SER A 106 -6.71 9.38 6.53
N LEU A 107 -7.37 9.79 7.61
CA LEU A 107 -8.53 10.68 7.57
C LEU A 107 -8.21 11.96 8.34
N ASP A 108 -8.44 13.13 7.73
CA ASP A 108 -8.25 14.41 8.44
C ASP A 108 -9.53 14.81 9.21
N ALA A 109 -10.68 14.37 8.70
CA ALA A 109 -12.00 14.55 9.31
C ALA A 109 -13.01 13.64 8.60
N SER A 110 -14.29 13.75 8.97
CA SER A 110 -15.41 13.08 8.32
C SER A 110 -16.41 14.08 7.74
N GLY A 111 -17.23 13.62 6.81
CA GLY A 111 -18.31 14.40 6.19
C GLY A 111 -17.80 15.67 5.49
N PRO A 112 -18.55 16.78 5.54
CA PRO A 112 -18.19 18.02 4.88
C PRO A 112 -16.86 18.61 5.35
N TYR A 113 -16.43 18.33 6.59
CA TYR A 113 -15.15 18.78 7.11
C TYR A 113 -13.97 18.12 6.41
N ALA A 114 -14.08 16.85 6.03
CA ALA A 114 -13.05 16.16 5.26
C ALA A 114 -12.84 16.81 3.88
N GLU A 115 -13.94 17.20 3.23
CA GLU A 115 -13.90 17.89 1.93
C GLU A 115 -13.33 19.31 2.04
N TRP A 116 -13.57 19.98 3.16
CA TRP A 116 -13.02 21.30 3.42
C TRP A 116 -11.53 21.29 3.74
N LEU A 117 -11.07 20.30 4.54
CA LEU A 117 -9.68 20.18 4.97
C LEU A 117 -8.78 19.63 3.86
N ARG A 118 -9.30 18.72 3.04
CA ARG A 118 -8.52 18.04 2.01
C ARG A 118 -9.06 18.36 0.62
N TYR A 119 -8.38 19.27 -0.07
CA TYR A 119 -8.75 19.65 -1.44
C TYR A 119 -8.90 18.43 -2.35
N GLY A 120 -10.03 18.34 -3.05
CA GLY A 120 -10.34 17.23 -3.95
C GLY A 120 -10.86 15.98 -3.27
N CYS A 121 -11.01 15.97 -1.95
CA CYS A 121 -11.68 14.87 -1.24
C CYS A 121 -13.16 14.83 -1.64
N ASN A 122 -13.64 13.63 -1.92
CA ASN A 122 -15.07 13.34 -2.02
C ASN A 122 -15.41 12.36 -0.90
N TRP A 123 -16.01 12.88 0.17
CA TRP A 123 -16.28 12.11 1.38
C TRP A 123 -17.17 10.89 1.09
N SER A 124 -18.20 11.05 0.28
CA SER A 124 -19.11 9.93 -0.05
C SER A 124 -18.38 8.73 -0.67
N LYS A 125 -17.33 8.98 -1.47
CA LYS A 125 -16.49 7.89 -2.01
C LYS A 125 -15.63 7.26 -0.94
N VAL A 126 -15.00 8.06 -0.09
CA VAL A 126 -14.16 7.58 1.01
C VAL A 126 -14.99 6.74 1.97
N ASP A 127 -16.14 7.23 2.38
CA ASP A 127 -17.10 6.57 3.27
C ASP A 127 -17.53 5.20 2.72
N THR A 128 -17.93 5.16 1.44
CA THR A 128 -18.26 3.89 0.76
C THR A 128 -17.11 2.90 0.76
N VAL A 129 -15.88 3.37 0.52
CA VAL A 129 -14.69 2.50 0.52
C VAL A 129 -14.43 1.99 1.93
N VAL A 130 -14.44 2.88 2.93
CA VAL A 130 -14.21 2.52 4.34
C VAL A 130 -15.24 1.51 4.83
N ASP A 131 -16.53 1.75 4.59
CA ASP A 131 -17.60 0.82 4.96
C ASP A 131 -17.41 -0.57 4.31
N SER A 132 -17.05 -0.59 3.03
CA SER A 132 -16.80 -1.86 2.34
C SER A 132 -15.58 -2.61 2.87
N LEU A 133 -14.54 -1.88 3.31
CA LEU A 133 -13.36 -2.45 3.93
C LEU A 133 -13.66 -3.03 5.31
N ILE A 134 -14.44 -2.32 6.13
CA ILE A 134 -14.86 -2.79 7.45
C ILE A 134 -15.73 -4.05 7.33
N ALA A 135 -16.57 -4.13 6.30
CA ALA A 135 -17.40 -5.29 6.04
C ALA A 135 -16.63 -6.49 5.44
N SER A 136 -15.41 -6.28 4.96
CA SER A 136 -14.60 -7.33 4.34
C SER A 136 -13.84 -8.13 5.40
N SER A 137 -13.78 -9.45 5.20
CA SER A 137 -12.92 -10.34 5.99
C SER A 137 -11.50 -10.49 5.44
N ASP A 138 -11.17 -9.75 4.37
CA ASP A 138 -9.89 -9.88 3.64
C ASP A 138 -8.70 -9.26 4.37
N TYR A 139 -8.99 -8.41 5.36
CA TYR A 139 -7.99 -7.68 6.13
C TYR A 139 -7.83 -8.26 7.52
N THR A 140 -6.60 -8.38 7.96
CA THR A 140 -6.31 -8.78 9.34
C THR A 140 -6.55 -7.60 10.28
N GLU A 141 -6.27 -6.37 9.80
CA GLU A 141 -6.40 -5.16 10.61
C GLU A 141 -6.66 -3.94 9.73
N ILE A 142 -7.57 -3.07 10.16
CA ILE A 142 -7.81 -1.75 9.56
C ILE A 142 -7.65 -0.72 10.69
N GLN A 143 -6.77 0.24 10.47
CA GLN A 143 -6.55 1.35 11.40
C GLN A 143 -6.91 2.68 10.72
N CYS A 144 -7.80 3.45 11.33
CA CYS A 144 -8.10 4.82 10.91
C CYS A 144 -7.31 5.80 11.77
N THR A 145 -6.51 6.65 11.14
CA THR A 145 -5.76 7.70 11.82
C THR A 145 -6.36 9.04 11.46
N LEU A 146 -6.82 9.77 12.48
CA LEU A 146 -7.17 11.19 12.35
C LEU A 146 -5.89 12.00 12.52
N THR A 147 -5.56 12.83 11.55
CA THR A 147 -4.36 13.69 11.54
C THR A 147 -4.72 15.15 11.65
#